data_cf80485de606dc2e2917945dd6e45317
#
_entry.id   cf80485de606dc2e2917945dd6e45317
#
_cell.length_a   1.000
_cell.length_b   1.000
_cell.length_c   1.000
_cell.angle_alpha   90.00
_cell.angle_beta   90.00
_cell.angle_gamma   90.00
#
_symmetry.space_group_name_H-M   'P 1'
#
loop_
_entity.id
_entity.type
_entity.pdbx_description
1 polymer ?
#
loop_
_entity_poly.entity_id
_entity_poly.type
_entity_poly.pdbx_seq_one_letter_code
_entity_poly.pdbx_strand_id
1 'polypeptide(L)'
;MSDRSVHPVLCAALLTLSALAAVPAFAQDGDPILEANGVKYACAGVGKASRGDPRWPAFPVRLEFAAANGDFLGDPAVTVTDGGGKPVFSAQCNGPWVLIELPAGSYKVHATGQKGQYAKDFDIAVKVGGQTKKTIRLP
;
A
#
# COMPACT_ATOMS: atom_id res chain seq x y z
N MET A 1 45.90 28.62 -67.05
CA MET A 1 46.21 29.15 -65.72
C MET A 1 45.02 28.89 -64.83
N SER A 2 45.20 27.97 -63.93
CA SER A 2 44.11 27.40 -63.12
C SER A 2 43.82 28.29 -61.93
N ASP A 3 42.61 28.77 -61.89
CA ASP A 3 42.09 29.43 -60.73
C ASP A 3 41.35 28.38 -59.89
N ARG A 4 41.90 28.03 -58.75
CA ARG A 4 41.29 27.10 -57.79
C ARG A 4 40.62 27.92 -56.74
N SER A 5 39.34 28.16 -56.98
CA SER A 5 38.47 28.71 -55.94
C SER A 5 38.18 27.65 -54.89
N VAL A 6 38.76 27.80 -53.73
CA VAL A 6 38.50 26.96 -52.55
C VAL A 6 37.34 27.57 -51.83
N HIS A 7 36.20 26.88 -51.87
CA HIS A 7 35.07 27.26 -51.04
C HIS A 7 35.22 26.62 -49.64
N PRO A 8 35.20 27.39 -48.58
CA PRO A 8 35.13 26.81 -47.24
C PRO A 8 33.73 26.30 -46.97
N VAL A 9 33.63 25.01 -46.72
CA VAL A 9 32.40 24.37 -46.23
C VAL A 9 32.24 24.79 -44.78
N LEU A 10 31.25 25.63 -44.51
CA LEU A 10 30.82 25.91 -43.15
C LEU A 10 29.98 24.70 -42.67
N CYS A 11 30.61 23.85 -41.82
CA CYS A 11 29.86 22.89 -41.03
C CYS A 11 29.13 23.61 -39.89
N ALA A 12 27.87 23.91 -40.07
CA ALA A 12 27.01 24.34 -38.99
C ALA A 12 26.71 23.13 -38.10
N ALA A 13 27.38 23.02 -36.97
CA ALA A 13 27.04 22.06 -35.95
C ALA A 13 25.76 22.52 -35.24
N LEU A 14 24.64 21.91 -35.57
CA LEU A 14 23.39 22.07 -34.84
C LEU A 14 23.51 21.33 -33.50
N LEU A 15 23.83 22.05 -32.45
CA LEU A 15 23.70 21.58 -31.06
C LEU A 15 22.21 21.54 -30.72
N THR A 16 21.61 20.39 -30.88
CA THR A 16 20.26 20.14 -30.32
C THR A 16 20.39 20.01 -28.80
N LEU A 17 20.04 21.08 -28.12
CA LEU A 17 19.91 21.09 -26.66
C LEU A 17 18.65 20.27 -26.32
N SER A 18 18.81 18.98 -26.02
CA SER A 18 17.73 18.16 -25.46
C SER A 18 17.47 18.65 -24.05
N ALA A 19 16.47 19.50 -23.88
CA ALA A 19 15.97 19.85 -22.58
C ALA A 19 15.29 18.59 -21.97
N LEU A 20 15.98 17.90 -21.07
CA LEU A 20 15.36 16.94 -20.18
C LEU A 20 14.40 17.73 -19.29
N ALA A 21 13.12 17.66 -19.61
CA ALA A 21 12.09 18.13 -18.70
C ALA A 21 12.10 17.19 -17.48
N ALA A 22 12.65 17.69 -16.36
CA ALA A 22 12.50 16.99 -15.08
C ALA A 22 11.03 17.04 -14.70
N VAL A 23 10.34 15.90 -14.78
CA VAL A 23 8.99 15.77 -14.24
C VAL A 23 9.11 15.87 -12.72
N PRO A 24 8.45 16.83 -12.05
CA PRO A 24 8.48 16.87 -10.60
C PRO A 24 7.85 15.59 -10.06
N ALA A 25 8.63 14.82 -9.31
CA ALA A 25 8.10 13.70 -8.54
C ALA A 25 7.22 14.31 -7.43
N PHE A 26 5.91 14.23 -7.59
CA PHE A 26 5.00 14.51 -6.49
C PHE A 26 5.18 13.40 -5.47
N ALA A 27 5.74 13.73 -4.30
CA ALA A 27 5.68 12.86 -3.14
C ALA A 27 4.20 12.59 -2.86
N GLN A 28 3.77 11.34 -2.88
CA GLN A 28 2.43 10.98 -2.47
C GLN A 28 2.35 11.25 -0.96
N ASP A 29 1.63 12.30 -0.60
CA ASP A 29 1.31 12.57 0.79
C ASP A 29 0.35 11.47 1.26
N GLY A 30 0.80 10.63 2.18
CA GLY A 30 -0.01 9.58 2.78
C GLY A 30 0.59 8.17 2.67
N ASP A 31 -0.06 7.24 3.34
CA ASP A 31 0.35 5.84 3.32
C ASP A 31 0.14 5.22 1.94
N PRO A 32 1.10 4.42 1.44
CA PRO A 32 0.99 3.83 0.11
C PRO A 32 -0.08 2.74 0.06
N ILE A 33 -0.73 2.62 -1.11
CA ILE A 33 -1.53 1.44 -1.43
C ILE A 33 -0.60 0.42 -2.07
N LEU A 34 -0.55 -0.76 -1.47
CA LEU A 34 0.33 -1.87 -1.81
C LEU A 34 -0.48 -3.03 -2.40
N GLU A 35 0.20 -4.05 -2.87
CA GLU A 35 -0.43 -5.26 -3.39
C GLU A 35 0.31 -6.50 -2.92
N ALA A 36 -0.43 -7.52 -2.49
CA ALA A 36 0.07 -8.83 -2.14
C ALA A 36 -0.90 -9.89 -2.66
N ASN A 37 -0.40 -10.88 -3.40
CA ASN A 37 -1.22 -11.93 -4.04
C ASN A 37 -2.38 -11.39 -4.92
N GLY A 38 -2.17 -10.27 -5.59
CA GLY A 38 -3.21 -9.61 -6.39
C GLY A 38 -4.27 -8.86 -5.55
N VAL A 39 -4.09 -8.75 -4.25
CA VAL A 39 -4.99 -8.05 -3.32
C VAL A 39 -4.37 -6.72 -2.92
N LYS A 40 -5.10 -5.63 -3.15
CA LYS A 40 -4.68 -4.30 -2.72
C LYS A 40 -4.88 -4.15 -1.21
N TYR A 41 -3.91 -3.52 -0.58
CA TYR A 41 -3.97 -3.25 0.85
C TYR A 41 -3.21 -1.98 1.21
N ALA A 42 -3.43 -1.48 2.40
CA ALA A 42 -2.66 -0.38 2.96
C ALA A 42 -2.38 -0.63 4.44
N CYS A 43 -1.20 -0.21 4.87
CA CYS A 43 -0.81 -0.16 6.26
C CYS A 43 -0.94 1.29 6.73
N ALA A 44 -1.80 1.54 7.71
CA ALA A 44 -2.18 2.89 8.08
C ALA A 44 -2.39 3.04 9.61
N GLY A 45 -2.87 4.20 10.02
CA GLY A 45 -3.30 4.45 11.39
C GLY A 45 -2.25 5.10 12.29
N VAL A 46 -1.05 5.37 11.80
CA VAL A 46 -0.03 6.11 12.54
C VAL A 46 -0.26 7.61 12.36
N GLY A 47 -0.69 8.26 13.43
CA GLY A 47 -0.96 9.69 13.44
C GLY A 47 -2.36 10.06 12.92
N LYS A 48 -2.75 11.29 13.18
CA LYS A 48 -4.09 11.79 12.86
C LYS A 48 -4.34 11.88 11.34
N ALA A 49 -3.35 12.30 10.57
CA ALA A 49 -3.46 12.42 9.12
C ALA A 49 -3.69 11.06 8.46
N SER A 50 -2.94 10.03 8.86
CA SER A 50 -3.12 8.66 8.36
C SER A 50 -4.51 8.12 8.70
N ARG A 51 -5.00 8.32 9.91
CA ARG A 51 -6.33 7.87 10.33
C ARG A 51 -7.47 8.61 9.63
N GLY A 52 -7.26 9.85 9.22
CA GLY A 52 -8.24 10.68 8.53
C GLY A 52 -8.17 10.64 7.01
N ASP A 53 -7.37 9.78 6.42
CA ASP A 53 -7.20 9.70 4.96
C ASP A 53 -8.53 9.28 4.30
N PRO A 54 -9.04 10.07 3.34
CA PRO A 54 -10.34 9.82 2.71
C PRO A 54 -10.39 8.57 1.81
N ARG A 55 -9.25 7.95 1.53
CA ARG A 55 -9.18 6.70 0.74
C ARG A 55 -9.64 5.47 1.52
N TRP A 56 -9.52 5.48 2.84
CA TRP A 56 -9.74 4.29 3.67
C TRP A 56 -11.18 3.77 3.69
N PRO A 57 -12.23 4.58 3.64
CA PRO A 57 -13.61 4.07 3.57
C PRO A 57 -13.93 3.23 2.33
N ALA A 58 -13.16 3.37 1.25
CA ALA A 58 -13.34 2.55 0.04
C ALA A 58 -12.86 1.11 0.20
N PHE A 59 -12.01 0.82 1.18
CA PHE A 59 -11.59 -0.55 1.47
C PHE A 59 -12.69 -1.34 2.17
N PRO A 60 -13.06 -2.53 1.67
CA PRO A 60 -14.12 -3.34 2.28
C PRO A 60 -13.74 -3.93 3.63
N VAL A 61 -12.46 -3.99 3.98
CA VAL A 61 -11.98 -4.50 5.27
C VAL A 61 -11.04 -3.50 5.92
N ARG A 62 -11.29 -3.22 7.19
CA ARG A 62 -10.40 -2.45 8.07
C ARG A 62 -10.19 -3.18 9.38
N LEU A 63 -8.98 -3.65 9.59
CA LEU A 63 -8.56 -4.27 10.84
C LEU A 63 -7.76 -3.26 11.64
N GLU A 64 -8.13 -3.08 12.89
CA GLU A 64 -7.43 -2.19 13.82
C GLU A 64 -6.83 -3.02 14.95
N PHE A 65 -5.53 -2.90 15.16
CA PHE A 65 -4.82 -3.68 16.17
C PHE A 65 -4.48 -2.83 17.38
N ALA A 66 -4.80 -3.36 18.54
CA ALA A 66 -4.56 -2.69 19.82
C ALA A 66 -4.02 -3.69 20.86
N ALA A 67 -3.26 -3.19 21.82
CA ALA A 67 -2.90 -3.92 23.01
C ALA A 67 -4.09 -4.05 23.97
N ALA A 68 -3.96 -4.85 25.00
CA ALA A 68 -5.01 -5.06 26.01
C ALA A 68 -5.44 -3.75 26.70
N ASN A 69 -4.51 -2.80 26.89
CA ASN A 69 -4.79 -1.47 27.46
C ASN A 69 -5.43 -0.48 26.48
N GLY A 70 -5.58 -0.86 25.22
CA GLY A 70 -6.17 -0.04 24.16
C GLY A 70 -5.18 0.77 23.32
N ASP A 71 -3.89 0.74 23.62
CA ASP A 71 -2.87 1.37 22.79
C ASP A 71 -2.75 0.66 21.43
N PHE A 72 -2.51 1.42 20.37
CA PHE A 72 -2.34 0.85 19.06
C PHE A 72 -1.05 0.05 18.93
N LEU A 73 -1.12 -1.12 18.30
CA LEU A 73 0.05 -1.95 18.00
C LEU A 73 0.60 -1.63 16.61
N GLY A 74 1.92 -1.39 16.55
CA GLY A 74 2.58 -0.82 15.40
C GLY A 74 2.99 -1.78 14.29
N ASP A 75 3.04 -3.09 14.52
CA ASP A 75 3.63 -4.08 13.60
C ASP A 75 2.84 -5.38 13.47
N PRO A 76 1.54 -5.31 13.14
CA PRO A 76 0.75 -6.52 12.93
C PRO A 76 1.14 -7.24 11.65
N ALA A 77 1.16 -8.57 11.70
CA ALA A 77 1.19 -9.44 10.54
C ALA A 77 -0.16 -10.15 10.39
N VAL A 78 -0.69 -10.19 9.17
CA VAL A 78 -2.03 -10.70 8.89
C VAL A 78 -1.96 -11.71 7.77
N THR A 79 -2.57 -12.88 7.98
CA THR A 79 -2.81 -13.88 6.93
C THR A 79 -4.31 -14.13 6.85
N VAL A 80 -4.87 -14.04 5.65
CA VAL A 80 -6.29 -14.25 5.39
C VAL A 80 -6.46 -15.50 4.55
N THR A 81 -7.36 -16.36 4.99
CA THR A 81 -7.73 -17.61 4.33
C THR A 81 -9.21 -17.57 3.97
N ASP A 82 -9.55 -17.99 2.76
CA ASP A 82 -10.94 -18.04 2.29
C ASP A 82 -11.74 -19.18 2.96
N GLY A 83 -13.04 -19.25 2.68
CA GLY A 83 -13.92 -20.28 3.23
C GLY A 83 -13.57 -21.72 2.83
N GLY A 84 -12.78 -21.90 1.78
CA GLY A 84 -12.28 -23.22 1.33
C GLY A 84 -10.93 -23.60 1.92
N GLY A 85 -10.36 -22.77 2.81
CA GLY A 85 -9.06 -23.03 3.45
C GLY A 85 -7.85 -22.57 2.63
N LYS A 86 -8.06 -21.84 1.52
CA LYS A 86 -7.00 -21.32 0.67
C LYS A 86 -6.50 -19.97 1.20
N PRO A 87 -5.19 -19.79 1.43
CA PRO A 87 -4.62 -18.48 1.73
C PRO A 87 -4.80 -17.54 0.54
N VAL A 88 -5.36 -16.35 0.79
CA VAL A 88 -5.64 -15.34 -0.25
C VAL A 88 -4.87 -14.06 -0.06
N PHE A 89 -4.36 -13.82 1.14
CA PHE A 89 -3.62 -12.61 1.46
C PHE A 89 -2.68 -12.85 2.63
N SER A 90 -1.50 -12.25 2.58
CA SER A 90 -0.57 -12.20 3.71
C SER A 90 0.29 -10.95 3.61
N ALA A 91 0.37 -10.18 4.69
CA ALA A 91 1.24 -9.01 4.76
C ALA A 91 1.61 -8.68 6.19
N GLN A 92 2.75 -8.02 6.35
CA GLN A 92 3.17 -7.39 7.59
C GLN A 92 3.08 -5.88 7.43
N CYS A 93 2.46 -5.22 8.40
CA CYS A 93 2.28 -3.78 8.42
C CYS A 93 3.20 -3.11 9.45
N ASN A 94 3.49 -1.84 9.21
CA ASN A 94 4.23 -0.98 10.13
C ASN A 94 3.30 -0.02 10.91
N GLY A 95 2.01 -0.19 10.80
CA GLY A 95 0.99 0.61 11.47
C GLY A 95 -0.15 -0.24 12.01
N PRO A 96 -0.97 0.30 12.92
CA PRO A 96 -1.98 -0.47 13.62
C PRO A 96 -3.21 -0.81 12.78
N TRP A 97 -3.39 -0.19 11.62
CA TRP A 97 -4.51 -0.44 10.71
C TRP A 97 -4.06 -1.21 9.48
N VAL A 98 -4.80 -2.24 9.16
CA VAL A 98 -4.64 -2.99 7.91
C VAL A 98 -5.94 -2.88 7.12
N LEU A 99 -5.85 -2.24 5.97
CA LEU A 99 -6.96 -2.06 5.04
C LEU A 99 -6.77 -3.04 3.89
N ILE A 100 -7.77 -3.84 3.58
CA ILE A 100 -7.65 -4.93 2.60
C ILE A 100 -8.83 -4.90 1.64
N GLU A 101 -8.55 -4.99 0.35
CA GLU A 101 -9.56 -5.07 -0.70
C GLU A 101 -9.88 -6.54 -1.01
N LEU A 102 -10.74 -7.14 -0.17
CA LEU A 102 -11.20 -8.51 -0.35
C LEU A 102 -12.57 -8.55 -1.02
N PRO A 103 -12.83 -9.52 -1.91
CA PRO A 103 -14.18 -9.79 -2.42
C PRO A 103 -15.14 -10.15 -1.29
N ALA A 104 -16.45 -9.93 -1.52
CA ALA A 104 -17.48 -10.38 -0.57
C ALA A 104 -17.37 -11.86 -0.29
N GLY A 105 -17.48 -12.25 0.96
CA GLY A 105 -17.36 -13.62 1.41
C GLY A 105 -16.97 -13.74 2.88
N SER A 106 -16.82 -14.98 3.33
CA SER A 106 -16.37 -15.28 4.68
C SER A 106 -14.90 -15.71 4.66
N TYR A 107 -14.13 -15.16 5.60
CA TYR A 107 -12.69 -15.40 5.69
C TYR A 107 -12.27 -15.69 7.12
N LYS A 108 -11.21 -16.48 7.23
CA LYS A 108 -10.48 -16.67 8.49
C LYS A 108 -9.23 -15.79 8.47
N VAL A 109 -8.99 -15.09 9.58
CA VAL A 109 -7.83 -14.22 9.73
C VAL A 109 -6.95 -14.76 10.86
N HIS A 110 -5.68 -14.93 10.55
CA HIS A 110 -4.64 -15.16 11.53
C HIS A 110 -3.81 -13.89 11.65
N ALA A 111 -3.79 -13.29 12.82
CA ALA A 111 -3.04 -12.08 13.08
C ALA A 111 -2.02 -12.28 14.18
N THR A 112 -0.83 -11.73 13.99
CA THR A 112 0.22 -11.67 15.00
C THR A 112 0.63 -10.23 15.26
N GLY A 113 1.13 -9.97 16.44
CA GLY A 113 1.70 -8.67 16.81
C GLY A 113 3.00 -8.85 17.59
N GLN A 114 3.75 -7.75 17.77
CA GLN A 114 5.03 -7.75 18.48
C GLN A 114 6.00 -8.85 17.99
N LYS A 115 6.24 -8.88 16.67
CA LYS A 115 7.13 -9.84 16.01
C LYS A 115 6.75 -11.31 16.24
N GLY A 116 5.45 -11.60 16.29
CA GLY A 116 4.93 -12.94 16.46
C GLY A 116 4.75 -13.39 17.92
N GLN A 117 5.02 -12.51 18.88
CA GLN A 117 4.85 -12.85 20.31
C GLN A 117 3.39 -13.11 20.68
N TYR A 118 2.47 -12.41 20.05
CA TYR A 118 1.03 -12.59 20.25
C TYR A 118 0.36 -13.00 18.96
N ALA A 119 -0.58 -13.94 19.05
CA ALA A 119 -1.35 -14.43 17.92
C ALA A 119 -2.83 -14.50 18.25
N LYS A 120 -3.67 -14.24 17.25
CA LYS A 120 -5.13 -14.39 17.37
C LYS A 120 -5.73 -14.80 16.05
N ASP A 121 -6.64 -15.77 16.12
CA ASP A 121 -7.47 -16.21 15.00
C ASP A 121 -8.89 -15.69 15.17
N PHE A 122 -9.49 -15.21 14.08
CA PHE A 122 -10.86 -14.74 14.06
C PHE A 122 -11.46 -14.81 12.67
N ASP A 123 -12.79 -14.77 12.61
CA ASP A 123 -13.53 -14.77 11.36
C ASP A 123 -14.01 -13.37 11.00
N ILE A 124 -14.05 -13.07 9.71
CA ILE A 124 -14.66 -11.87 9.18
C ILE A 124 -15.63 -12.21 8.05
N ALA A 125 -16.69 -11.43 7.91
CA ALA A 125 -17.60 -11.47 6.79
C ALA A 125 -17.49 -10.15 6.01
N VAL A 126 -17.10 -10.23 4.74
CA VAL A 126 -17.01 -9.08 3.85
C VAL A 126 -18.29 -8.97 3.05
N LYS A 127 -18.93 -7.80 3.11
CA LYS A 127 -20.20 -7.52 2.45
C LYS A 127 -19.99 -6.64 1.23
N VAL A 128 -20.85 -6.78 0.24
CA VAL A 128 -20.91 -5.87 -0.90
C VAL A 128 -21.39 -4.50 -0.42
N GLY A 129 -20.66 -3.44 -0.81
CA GLY A 129 -21.09 -2.06 -0.61
C GLY A 129 -20.90 -1.49 0.79
N GLY A 130 -20.09 -2.12 1.63
CA GLY A 130 -19.80 -1.63 2.98
C GLY A 130 -18.38 -1.93 3.44
N GLN A 131 -17.97 -1.31 4.53
CA GLN A 131 -16.69 -1.61 5.17
C GLN A 131 -16.92 -2.48 6.41
N THR A 132 -16.27 -3.64 6.45
CA THR A 132 -16.16 -4.46 7.67
C THR A 132 -15.01 -3.93 8.50
N LYS A 133 -15.34 -3.37 9.65
CA LYS A 133 -14.39 -2.82 10.62
C LYS A 133 -14.32 -3.74 11.83
N LYS A 134 -13.12 -4.16 12.20
CA LYS A 134 -12.90 -4.98 13.38
C LYS A 134 -11.67 -4.50 14.16
N THR A 135 -11.85 -4.31 15.46
CA THR A 135 -10.76 -4.04 16.39
C THR A 135 -10.30 -5.33 17.03
N ILE A 136 -9.02 -5.64 16.90
CA ILE A 136 -8.39 -6.84 17.44
C ILE A 136 -7.50 -6.43 18.61
N ARG A 137 -7.84 -6.90 19.79
CA ARG A 137 -7.00 -6.71 20.98
C ARG A 137 -6.11 -7.92 21.16
N LEU A 138 -4.81 -7.68 21.21
CA LEU A 138 -3.80 -8.68 21.52
C LEU A 138 -3.36 -8.51 22.98
N PRO A 139 -3.11 -9.60 23.68
CA PRO A 139 -2.70 -9.53 25.09
C PRO A 139 -1.37 -8.82 25.32
#